data_c2711eebbac49b39aa43c897ed5c31c8
#
_entry.id   c2711eebbac49b39aa43c897ed5c31c8
#
_cell.length_a   1.000
_cell.length_b   1.000
_cell.length_c   1.000
_cell.angle_alpha   90.00
_cell.angle_beta   90.00
_cell.angle_gamma   90.00
#
_symmetry.space_group_name_H-M   'P 1'
#
loop_
_entity.id
_entity.type
_entity.pdbx_description
1 polymer ?
#
loop_
_entity_poly.entity_id
_entity_poly.type
_entity_poly.pdbx_seq_one_letter_code
_entity_poly.pdbx_strand_id
1 'polypeptide(L)'
;MKTLFLFGLIVLSIIVVRTNDAVAQWYAIPQMLSDPITSFLVTSDSTLFVGGYFHYLFRSTDGGETWVNTAGQIPVDTILSLTSAGRYIFAGTNDGICRSSDNGDTWEMVNTGLAWNGGAINQFANVDTVLYAATQFGVYRSTDFGTSWTTENNGLPTAQALGIVSTPSGLFSTQDLNGGAHVLRSGSTTWKYIGLGTHWCDASALAAIDTEIFAGTWDGVFMYSGKDTTWLPRNNGLPENLEYCFFATADSLLFIHTGYVGGEICVTSDLGQTWTPVASTVFAGASVSTIAANKKYLFAGTQGGVWRIPLADIATSVNDHRSQLPAQYALYQNFPNPFNPSTVIRYQMPVNSRATLKVYDVLGREIATLVDGEQSAGTHSVMFNAAGISSGTYFYRFQAGMYGETKKFTVLK
;
A
#
# COMPACT_ATOMS: atom_id res chain seq x y z
N MET A 1 -29.24 -58.58 43.35
CA MET A 1 -28.73 -57.24 43.69
C MET A 1 -27.98 -56.74 42.48
N LYS A 2 -28.62 -55.93 41.60
CA LYS A 2 -28.00 -55.31 40.41
C LYS A 2 -27.90 -53.82 40.69
N THR A 3 -26.68 -53.35 40.81
CA THR A 3 -26.41 -51.94 41.07
C THR A 3 -26.32 -51.24 39.73
N LEU A 4 -27.22 -50.28 39.50
CA LEU A 4 -27.31 -49.43 38.34
C LEU A 4 -26.41 -48.22 38.60
N PHE A 5 -25.33 -48.03 37.80
CA PHE A 5 -24.55 -46.80 37.80
C PHE A 5 -25.18 -45.79 36.84
N LEU A 6 -25.68 -44.70 37.39
CA LEU A 6 -26.20 -43.58 36.64
C LEU A 6 -25.04 -42.63 36.34
N PHE A 7 -24.57 -42.54 35.07
CA PHE A 7 -23.64 -41.51 34.62
C PHE A 7 -24.43 -40.22 34.39
N GLY A 8 -24.26 -39.27 35.31
CA GLY A 8 -24.77 -37.92 35.11
C GLY A 8 -23.93 -37.15 34.10
N LEU A 9 -24.53 -36.82 32.96
CA LEU A 9 -23.95 -35.94 31.97
C LEU A 9 -24.05 -34.49 32.51
N ILE A 10 -22.97 -33.91 33.00
CA ILE A 10 -22.90 -32.49 33.30
C ILE A 10 -22.73 -31.76 31.97
N VAL A 11 -23.81 -31.18 31.46
CA VAL A 11 -23.77 -30.23 30.38
C VAL A 11 -23.29 -28.90 30.94
N LEU A 12 -22.01 -28.62 30.78
CA LEU A 12 -21.42 -27.33 31.09
C LEU A 12 -21.92 -26.32 30.02
N SER A 13 -22.97 -25.58 30.37
CA SER A 13 -23.42 -24.45 29.57
C SER A 13 -22.36 -23.35 29.64
N ILE A 14 -21.49 -23.27 28.66
CA ILE A 14 -20.62 -22.10 28.48
C ILE A 14 -21.54 -20.94 28.09
N ILE A 15 -21.86 -20.09 29.05
CA ILE A 15 -22.44 -18.78 28.78
C ILE A 15 -21.32 -17.96 28.17
N VAL A 16 -21.30 -17.91 26.83
CA VAL A 16 -20.48 -16.92 26.10
C VAL A 16 -21.16 -15.58 26.33
N VAL A 17 -20.70 -14.85 27.33
CA VAL A 17 -20.96 -13.41 27.41
C VAL A 17 -20.29 -12.80 26.20
N ARG A 18 -21.06 -12.52 25.16
CA ARG A 18 -20.63 -11.65 24.07
C ARG A 18 -20.47 -10.25 24.67
N THR A 19 -19.25 -9.91 25.06
CA THR A 19 -18.83 -8.52 25.13
C THR A 19 -18.88 -8.01 23.69
N ASN A 20 -19.52 -6.88 23.48
CA ASN A 20 -19.78 -6.27 22.16
C ASN A 20 -18.51 -5.67 21.51
N ASP A 21 -17.34 -6.06 21.94
CA ASP A 21 -16.06 -5.73 21.31
C ASP A 21 -15.62 -6.93 20.48
N ALA A 22 -16.23 -7.08 19.29
CA ALA A 22 -15.68 -7.98 18.27
C ALA A 22 -14.33 -7.41 17.81
N VAL A 23 -13.26 -7.87 18.46
CA VAL A 23 -11.90 -7.57 17.99
C VAL A 23 -11.78 -8.18 16.60
N ALA A 24 -11.49 -7.36 15.62
CA ALA A 24 -11.23 -7.80 14.25
C ALA A 24 -10.18 -8.92 14.25
N GLN A 25 -10.49 -10.06 13.69
CA GLN A 25 -9.63 -11.25 13.74
C GLN A 25 -9.35 -11.80 12.35
N TRP A 26 -8.10 -12.18 12.12
CA TRP A 26 -7.67 -12.87 10.94
C TRP A 26 -7.99 -14.36 11.00
N TYR A 27 -8.47 -14.91 9.88
CA TYR A 27 -8.79 -16.32 9.70
C TYR A 27 -7.90 -16.92 8.64
N ALA A 28 -7.19 -18.00 8.98
CA ALA A 28 -6.40 -18.76 8.02
C ALA A 28 -7.31 -19.52 7.05
N ILE A 29 -6.89 -19.63 5.78
CA ILE A 29 -7.55 -20.48 4.78
C ILE A 29 -6.86 -21.85 4.80
N PRO A 30 -7.49 -22.91 5.35
CA PRO A 30 -6.81 -24.17 5.64
C PRO A 30 -6.24 -24.88 4.41
N GLN A 31 -6.81 -24.70 3.23
CA GLN A 31 -6.37 -25.31 1.98
C GLN A 31 -5.02 -24.76 1.46
N MET A 32 -4.52 -23.67 2.04
CA MET A 32 -3.36 -22.91 1.56
C MET A 32 -2.33 -22.62 2.65
N LEU A 33 -2.18 -23.51 3.64
CA LEU A 33 -1.35 -23.27 4.83
C LEU A 33 0.13 -23.61 4.70
N SER A 34 0.64 -23.96 3.53
CA SER A 34 2.03 -24.47 3.45
C SER A 34 2.90 -23.79 2.42
N ASP A 35 2.36 -22.88 1.60
CA ASP A 35 3.10 -22.40 0.44
C ASP A 35 3.21 -20.87 0.41
N PRO A 36 4.40 -20.35 0.06
CA PRO A 36 4.64 -18.91 -0.03
C PRO A 36 3.80 -18.27 -1.14
N ILE A 37 2.95 -17.34 -0.77
CA ILE A 37 2.10 -16.57 -1.67
C ILE A 37 2.84 -15.33 -2.13
N THR A 38 2.81 -15.04 -3.44
CA THR A 38 3.51 -13.91 -4.05
C THR A 38 2.57 -12.88 -4.65
N SER A 39 1.38 -13.31 -5.08
CA SER A 39 0.45 -12.42 -5.81
C SER A 39 -1.01 -12.78 -5.59
N PHE A 40 -1.86 -11.75 -5.70
CA PHE A 40 -3.30 -11.85 -5.73
C PHE A 40 -3.87 -11.15 -6.96
N LEU A 41 -5.00 -11.65 -7.45
CA LEU A 41 -5.88 -10.96 -8.38
C LEU A 41 -7.32 -11.07 -7.91
N VAL A 42 -8.00 -9.94 -7.83
CA VAL A 42 -9.44 -9.85 -7.64
C VAL A 42 -10.04 -9.37 -8.96
N THR A 43 -10.90 -10.16 -9.57
CA THR A 43 -11.57 -9.78 -10.82
C THR A 43 -12.90 -9.06 -10.55
N SER A 44 -13.49 -8.47 -11.58
CA SER A 44 -14.75 -7.72 -11.46
C SER A 44 -15.95 -8.55 -11.05
N ASP A 45 -15.92 -9.87 -11.25
CA ASP A 45 -16.97 -10.83 -10.89
C ASP A 45 -16.76 -11.47 -9.51
N SER A 46 -15.80 -10.96 -8.72
CA SER A 46 -15.39 -11.51 -7.43
C SER A 46 -14.68 -12.87 -7.51
N THR A 47 -14.27 -13.29 -8.69
CA THR A 47 -13.34 -14.41 -8.83
C THR A 47 -11.94 -13.94 -8.38
N LEU A 48 -11.28 -14.76 -7.58
CA LEU A 48 -9.95 -14.49 -7.05
C LEU A 48 -8.97 -15.55 -7.54
N PHE A 49 -7.74 -15.09 -7.79
CA PHE A 49 -6.59 -15.96 -8.03
C PHE A 49 -5.50 -15.62 -7.04
N VAL A 50 -4.80 -16.66 -6.61
CA VAL A 50 -3.63 -16.57 -5.72
C VAL A 50 -2.49 -17.32 -6.35
N GLY A 51 -1.39 -16.61 -6.62
CA GLY A 51 -0.16 -17.16 -7.17
C GLY A 51 0.94 -17.27 -6.13
N GLY A 52 1.87 -18.20 -6.34
CA GLY A 52 3.00 -18.43 -5.44
C GLY A 52 4.17 -19.11 -6.15
N TYR A 53 5.11 -19.64 -5.34
CA TYR A 53 6.22 -20.46 -5.81
C TYR A 53 5.76 -21.88 -6.15
N PHE A 54 6.60 -22.64 -6.86
CA PHE A 54 6.43 -24.08 -7.12
C PHE A 54 5.12 -24.45 -7.80
N HIS A 55 4.74 -23.76 -8.89
CA HIS A 55 3.50 -23.96 -9.65
C HIS A 55 2.22 -23.74 -8.83
N TYR A 56 2.24 -22.82 -7.87
CA TYR A 56 1.13 -22.58 -6.98
C TYR A 56 0.16 -21.58 -7.60
N LEU A 57 -1.03 -22.06 -7.98
CA LEU A 57 -2.12 -21.21 -8.47
C LEU A 57 -3.45 -21.74 -7.96
N PHE A 58 -4.12 -20.95 -7.16
CA PHE A 58 -5.47 -21.24 -6.69
C PHE A 58 -6.47 -20.24 -7.24
N ARG A 59 -7.68 -20.73 -7.48
CA ARG A 59 -8.82 -19.92 -7.88
C ARG A 59 -9.96 -20.12 -6.89
N SER A 60 -10.63 -19.01 -6.53
CA SER A 60 -11.93 -18.97 -5.89
C SER A 60 -12.94 -18.34 -6.83
N THR A 61 -14.19 -18.82 -6.84
CA THR A 61 -15.30 -18.24 -7.61
C THR A 61 -16.46 -17.77 -6.72
N ASP A 62 -16.29 -17.86 -5.41
CA ASP A 62 -17.28 -17.50 -4.40
C ASP A 62 -16.79 -16.40 -3.43
N GLY A 63 -15.88 -15.54 -3.92
CA GLY A 63 -15.36 -14.42 -3.16
C GLY A 63 -14.37 -14.80 -2.06
N GLY A 64 -13.70 -15.95 -2.19
CA GLY A 64 -12.65 -16.40 -1.26
C GLY A 64 -13.15 -17.34 -0.15
N GLU A 65 -14.34 -17.91 -0.31
CA GLU A 65 -14.85 -18.89 0.66
C GLU A 65 -14.25 -20.28 0.40
N THR A 66 -14.25 -20.72 -0.87
CA THR A 66 -13.65 -21.99 -1.28
C THR A 66 -12.63 -21.77 -2.40
N TRP A 67 -11.64 -22.66 -2.49
CA TRP A 67 -10.51 -22.53 -3.39
C TRP A 67 -10.20 -23.84 -4.09
N VAL A 68 -9.85 -23.76 -5.38
CA VAL A 68 -9.48 -24.88 -6.21
C VAL A 68 -8.06 -24.64 -6.75
N ASN A 69 -7.19 -25.63 -6.62
CA ASN A 69 -5.86 -25.59 -7.24
C ASN A 69 -5.99 -25.76 -8.76
N THR A 70 -5.50 -24.78 -9.51
CA THR A 70 -5.50 -24.75 -10.99
C THR A 70 -4.08 -24.77 -11.56
N ALA A 71 -3.06 -25.02 -10.74
CA ALA A 71 -1.65 -24.90 -11.10
C ALA A 71 -1.16 -25.95 -12.12
N GLY A 72 -1.85 -27.07 -12.29
CA GLY A 72 -1.39 -28.17 -13.14
C GLY A 72 -1.28 -27.86 -14.65
N GLN A 73 -1.60 -26.63 -15.06
CA GLN A 73 -1.62 -26.19 -16.45
C GLN A 73 -0.69 -25.02 -16.75
N ILE A 74 -0.03 -24.44 -15.72
CA ILE A 74 0.89 -23.33 -15.94
C ILE A 74 2.32 -23.85 -16.14
N PRO A 75 3.01 -23.50 -17.25
CA PRO A 75 4.28 -24.12 -17.59
C PRO A 75 5.52 -23.51 -16.88
N VAL A 76 5.32 -22.85 -15.74
CA VAL A 76 6.37 -22.10 -15.03
C VAL A 76 6.30 -22.27 -13.52
N ASP A 77 7.44 -22.15 -12.84
CA ASP A 77 7.57 -22.46 -11.42
C ASP A 77 7.06 -21.38 -10.47
N THR A 78 7.13 -20.12 -10.87
CA THR A 78 6.86 -19.00 -9.95
C THR A 78 5.97 -17.94 -10.60
N ILE A 79 4.87 -17.61 -9.94
CA ILE A 79 3.97 -16.52 -10.35
C ILE A 79 4.30 -15.31 -9.48
N LEU A 80 4.76 -14.22 -10.10
CA LEU A 80 5.16 -12.99 -9.42
C LEU A 80 4.03 -11.96 -9.39
N SER A 81 3.21 -11.93 -10.43
CA SER A 81 2.12 -10.96 -10.57
C SER A 81 0.94 -11.55 -11.34
N LEU A 82 -0.25 -11.06 -11.06
CA LEU A 82 -1.49 -11.47 -11.70
C LEU A 82 -2.29 -10.24 -12.14
N THR A 83 -2.94 -10.31 -13.29
CA THR A 83 -3.88 -9.28 -13.76
C THR A 83 -4.95 -9.87 -14.67
N SER A 84 -5.97 -9.07 -14.98
CA SER A 84 -6.99 -9.41 -15.96
C SER A 84 -7.22 -8.29 -16.95
N ALA A 85 -7.47 -8.60 -18.22
CA ALA A 85 -7.85 -7.65 -19.24
C ALA A 85 -8.86 -8.27 -20.21
N GLY A 86 -10.02 -7.64 -20.35
CA GLY A 86 -11.15 -8.22 -21.06
C GLY A 86 -11.57 -9.55 -20.44
N ARG A 87 -11.59 -10.62 -21.22
CA ARG A 87 -11.87 -11.99 -20.74
C ARG A 87 -10.65 -12.79 -20.30
N TYR A 88 -9.46 -12.23 -20.46
CA TYR A 88 -8.21 -12.93 -20.23
C TYR A 88 -7.67 -12.70 -18.82
N ILE A 89 -7.05 -13.73 -18.25
CA ILE A 89 -6.23 -13.66 -17.06
C ILE A 89 -4.76 -13.77 -17.47
N PHE A 90 -3.90 -12.97 -16.87
CA PHE A 90 -2.46 -12.97 -17.12
C PHE A 90 -1.70 -13.28 -15.85
N ALA A 91 -0.71 -14.15 -15.96
CA ALA A 91 0.26 -14.43 -14.92
C ALA A 91 1.64 -13.98 -15.38
N GLY A 92 2.21 -13.03 -14.68
CA GLY A 92 3.60 -12.64 -14.80
C GLY A 92 4.46 -13.55 -13.95
N THR A 93 5.51 -14.09 -14.54
CA THR A 93 6.33 -15.12 -13.94
C THR A 93 7.81 -14.71 -13.93
N ASN A 94 8.69 -15.57 -13.43
CA ASN A 94 10.13 -15.40 -13.55
C ASN A 94 10.67 -15.67 -14.97
N ASP A 95 9.84 -16.21 -15.87
CA ASP A 95 10.22 -16.56 -17.25
C ASP A 95 9.18 -16.09 -18.30
N GLY A 96 8.63 -14.91 -18.08
CA GLY A 96 7.71 -14.27 -19.00
C GLY A 96 6.26 -14.27 -18.57
N ILE A 97 5.35 -14.22 -19.54
CA ILE A 97 3.92 -14.01 -19.34
C ILE A 97 3.13 -15.22 -19.84
N CYS A 98 2.27 -15.75 -18.96
CA CYS A 98 1.25 -16.72 -19.31
C CYS A 98 -0.12 -16.04 -19.39
N ARG A 99 -0.97 -16.54 -20.31
CA ARG A 99 -2.33 -16.06 -20.51
C ARG A 99 -3.32 -17.22 -20.44
N SER A 100 -4.45 -17.01 -19.80
CA SER A 100 -5.61 -17.90 -19.83
C SER A 100 -6.79 -17.20 -20.51
N SER A 101 -7.56 -17.93 -21.31
CA SER A 101 -8.81 -17.47 -21.96
C SER A 101 -10.07 -18.13 -21.40
N ASP A 102 -9.92 -19.06 -20.46
CA ASP A 102 -10.94 -19.94 -19.86
C ASP A 102 -10.98 -19.85 -18.34
N ASN A 103 -10.76 -18.65 -17.82
CA ASN A 103 -10.82 -18.37 -16.38
C ASN A 103 -9.80 -19.17 -15.55
N GLY A 104 -8.62 -19.42 -16.11
CA GLY A 104 -7.51 -20.08 -15.43
C GLY A 104 -7.51 -21.61 -15.51
N ASP A 105 -8.37 -22.21 -16.33
CA ASP A 105 -8.40 -23.66 -16.52
C ASP A 105 -7.23 -24.14 -17.39
N THR A 106 -6.85 -23.35 -18.42
CA THR A 106 -5.64 -23.62 -19.23
C THR A 106 -4.82 -22.34 -19.44
N TRP A 107 -3.51 -22.51 -19.68
CA TRP A 107 -2.56 -21.42 -19.82
C TRP A 107 -1.64 -21.60 -21.02
N GLU A 108 -1.32 -20.51 -21.71
CA GLU A 108 -0.37 -20.46 -22.82
C GLU A 108 0.68 -19.37 -22.56
N MET A 109 1.93 -19.60 -23.01
CA MET A 109 2.98 -18.58 -22.99
C MET A 109 2.74 -17.55 -24.10
N VAL A 110 2.83 -16.25 -23.74
CA VAL A 110 2.57 -15.13 -24.66
C VAL A 110 3.73 -14.12 -24.65
N ASN A 111 4.92 -14.57 -25.00
CA ASN A 111 6.18 -13.82 -24.89
C ASN A 111 6.65 -13.14 -26.20
N THR A 112 5.86 -13.18 -27.29
CA THR A 112 6.26 -12.60 -28.56
C THR A 112 6.59 -11.11 -28.43
N GLY A 113 7.83 -10.72 -28.74
CA GLY A 113 8.33 -9.34 -28.63
C GLY A 113 8.95 -8.97 -27.28
N LEU A 114 8.86 -9.83 -26.25
CA LEU A 114 9.61 -9.65 -25.01
C LEU A 114 11.08 -10.03 -25.22
N ALA A 115 12.00 -9.19 -24.73
CA ALA A 115 13.42 -9.54 -24.68
C ALA A 115 13.63 -10.62 -23.62
N TRP A 116 14.37 -11.70 -23.95
CA TRP A 116 14.67 -12.79 -23.00
C TRP A 116 13.43 -13.29 -22.25
N ASN A 117 12.32 -13.51 -22.99
CA ASN A 117 11.01 -13.83 -22.42
C ASN A 117 10.47 -12.79 -21.40
N GLY A 118 11.05 -11.58 -21.34
CA GLY A 118 10.68 -10.54 -20.36
C GLY A 118 11.40 -10.65 -19.04
N GLY A 119 12.05 -11.79 -18.73
CA GLY A 119 12.59 -12.08 -17.41
C GLY A 119 11.48 -12.05 -16.35
N ALA A 120 11.80 -11.59 -15.14
CA ALA A 120 10.82 -11.41 -14.08
C ALA A 120 9.78 -10.33 -14.44
N ILE A 121 8.50 -10.69 -14.41
CA ILE A 121 7.37 -9.80 -14.63
C ILE A 121 6.84 -9.35 -13.28
N ASN A 122 7.27 -8.16 -12.85
CA ASN A 122 7.07 -7.69 -11.48
C ASN A 122 5.64 -7.21 -11.23
N GLN A 123 5.04 -6.48 -12.19
CA GLN A 123 3.69 -5.94 -12.03
C GLN A 123 3.05 -5.65 -13.39
N PHE A 124 1.72 -5.63 -13.43
CA PHE A 124 0.93 -5.21 -14.59
C PHE A 124 0.13 -3.95 -14.28
N ALA A 125 -0.15 -3.18 -15.34
CA ALA A 125 -1.17 -2.13 -15.34
C ALA A 125 -1.98 -2.19 -16.63
N ASN A 126 -3.24 -1.76 -16.54
CA ASN A 126 -4.17 -1.75 -17.67
C ASN A 126 -4.66 -0.32 -17.89
N VAL A 127 -4.69 0.12 -19.14
CA VAL A 127 -5.40 1.34 -19.58
C VAL A 127 -6.34 0.91 -20.68
N ASP A 128 -7.63 0.88 -20.37
CA ASP A 128 -8.66 0.29 -21.26
C ASP A 128 -8.33 -1.15 -21.67
N THR A 129 -8.04 -1.36 -22.96
CA THR A 129 -7.66 -2.67 -23.51
C THR A 129 -6.14 -2.84 -23.66
N VAL A 130 -5.36 -1.84 -23.30
CA VAL A 130 -3.89 -1.87 -23.42
C VAL A 130 -3.29 -2.38 -22.13
N LEU A 131 -2.49 -3.42 -22.23
CA LEU A 131 -1.72 -4.00 -21.13
C LEU A 131 -0.32 -3.40 -21.10
N TYR A 132 0.17 -3.17 -19.89
CA TYR A 132 1.55 -2.81 -19.61
C TYR A 132 2.13 -3.77 -18.59
N ALA A 133 3.39 -4.15 -18.78
CA ALA A 133 4.13 -5.02 -17.89
C ALA A 133 5.42 -4.34 -17.44
N ALA A 134 5.60 -4.17 -16.14
CA ALA A 134 6.88 -3.81 -15.53
C ALA A 134 7.74 -5.06 -15.41
N THR A 135 8.90 -5.05 -16.03
CA THR A 135 9.76 -6.22 -16.17
C THR A 135 11.21 -5.92 -15.78
N GLN A 136 12.01 -6.97 -15.67
CA GLN A 136 13.46 -6.84 -15.49
C GLN A 136 14.15 -6.02 -16.60
N PHE A 137 13.52 -5.87 -17.78
CA PHE A 137 14.07 -5.16 -18.93
C PHE A 137 13.30 -3.89 -19.29
N GLY A 138 12.60 -3.30 -18.30
CA GLY A 138 11.81 -2.09 -18.45
C GLY A 138 10.31 -2.35 -18.58
N VAL A 139 9.61 -1.42 -19.20
CA VAL A 139 8.17 -1.48 -19.43
C VAL A 139 7.88 -1.97 -20.85
N TYR A 140 6.99 -2.93 -20.96
CA TYR A 140 6.44 -3.43 -22.23
C TYR A 140 4.95 -3.11 -22.33
N ARG A 141 4.48 -2.96 -23.57
CA ARG A 141 3.10 -2.62 -23.90
C ARG A 141 2.54 -3.63 -24.91
N SER A 142 1.31 -4.06 -24.68
CA SER A 142 0.53 -4.87 -25.62
C SER A 142 -0.83 -4.23 -25.89
N THR A 143 -1.26 -4.20 -27.16
CA THR A 143 -2.58 -3.73 -27.62
C THR A 143 -3.47 -4.84 -28.14
N ASP A 144 -3.01 -6.07 -28.08
CA ASP A 144 -3.65 -7.26 -28.65
C ASP A 144 -3.81 -8.39 -27.61
N PHE A 145 -4.06 -7.96 -26.35
CA PHE A 145 -4.23 -8.87 -25.20
C PHE A 145 -3.06 -9.84 -25.02
N GLY A 146 -1.83 -9.32 -25.09
CA GLY A 146 -0.61 -10.08 -24.86
C GLY A 146 -0.15 -10.94 -26.02
N THR A 147 -0.81 -10.92 -27.19
CA THR A 147 -0.37 -11.70 -28.35
C THR A 147 1.00 -11.22 -28.83
N SER A 148 1.25 -9.91 -28.76
CA SER A 148 2.56 -9.32 -28.99
C SER A 148 2.85 -8.16 -28.04
N TRP A 149 4.14 -7.94 -27.77
CA TRP A 149 4.65 -6.91 -26.87
C TRP A 149 5.66 -6.02 -27.57
N THR A 150 5.63 -4.75 -27.24
CA THR A 150 6.60 -3.74 -27.70
C THR A 150 7.15 -2.97 -26.52
N THR A 151 8.41 -2.54 -26.59
CA THR A 151 9.03 -1.73 -25.51
C THR A 151 8.38 -0.36 -25.41
N GLU A 152 8.13 0.11 -24.19
CA GLU A 152 7.63 1.46 -23.86
C GLU A 152 8.62 2.16 -22.93
N ASN A 153 9.90 2.24 -23.31
CA ASN A 153 11.01 2.68 -22.44
C ASN A 153 11.53 4.08 -22.75
N ASN A 154 10.95 4.80 -23.70
CA ASN A 154 11.45 6.11 -24.09
C ASN A 154 11.38 7.11 -22.92
N GLY A 155 12.54 7.55 -22.42
CA GLY A 155 12.68 8.44 -21.26
C GLY A 155 12.81 7.73 -19.91
N LEU A 156 12.74 6.38 -19.87
CA LEU A 156 13.13 5.63 -18.68
C LEU A 156 14.66 5.46 -18.61
N PRO A 157 15.26 5.49 -17.43
CA PRO A 157 16.63 5.00 -17.26
C PRO A 157 16.64 3.49 -17.60
N THR A 158 17.76 2.97 -18.05
CA THR A 158 17.90 1.58 -18.54
C THR A 158 17.77 0.51 -17.46
N ALA A 159 16.98 0.74 -16.46
CA ALA A 159 16.89 -0.11 -15.29
C ALA A 159 15.62 -0.96 -15.31
N GLN A 160 15.60 -1.95 -14.44
CA GLN A 160 14.48 -2.79 -14.13
C GLN A 160 13.28 -1.94 -13.66
N ALA A 161 12.10 -2.17 -14.22
CA ALA A 161 10.85 -1.61 -13.74
C ALA A 161 10.33 -2.48 -12.58
N LEU A 162 10.18 -1.88 -11.39
CA LEU A 162 9.73 -2.58 -10.18
C LEU A 162 8.22 -2.56 -10.05
N GLY A 163 7.60 -1.40 -10.27
CA GLY A 163 6.18 -1.19 -10.13
C GLY A 163 5.58 -0.42 -11.31
N ILE A 164 4.30 -0.65 -11.56
CA ILE A 164 3.53 0.10 -12.56
C ILE A 164 2.07 0.18 -12.15
N VAL A 165 1.49 1.39 -12.20
CA VAL A 165 0.06 1.61 -11.97
C VAL A 165 -0.49 2.59 -12.98
N SER A 166 -1.80 2.51 -13.22
CA SER A 166 -2.52 3.40 -14.13
C SER A 166 -3.51 4.29 -13.39
N THR A 167 -3.67 5.50 -13.89
CA THR A 167 -4.74 6.44 -13.52
C THR A 167 -5.29 7.10 -14.76
N PRO A 168 -6.40 7.84 -14.68
CA PRO A 168 -6.89 8.64 -15.81
C PRO A 168 -5.87 9.67 -16.34
N SER A 169 -4.89 10.08 -15.53
CA SER A 169 -3.85 11.05 -15.93
C SER A 169 -2.65 10.43 -16.65
N GLY A 170 -2.51 9.10 -16.64
CA GLY A 170 -1.42 8.34 -17.26
C GLY A 170 -0.94 7.14 -16.47
N LEU A 171 0.18 6.60 -16.90
CA LEU A 171 0.89 5.51 -16.24
C LEU A 171 1.98 6.05 -15.33
N PHE A 172 2.19 5.38 -14.20
CA PHE A 172 3.27 5.65 -13.27
C PHE A 172 4.09 4.38 -13.10
N SER A 173 5.41 4.50 -13.12
CA SER A 173 6.32 3.37 -12.93
C SER A 173 7.48 3.76 -12.03
N THR A 174 7.91 2.81 -11.21
CA THR A 174 9.13 2.91 -10.40
C THR A 174 10.22 2.05 -11.00
N GLN A 175 11.45 2.55 -10.91
CA GLN A 175 12.65 1.92 -11.49
C GLN A 175 13.61 1.55 -10.38
N ASP A 176 14.37 0.48 -10.60
CA ASP A 176 15.46 0.04 -9.73
C ASP A 176 16.68 0.97 -9.79
N LEU A 177 17.66 0.75 -8.90
CA LEU A 177 18.98 1.40 -8.88
C LEU A 177 18.91 2.93 -8.87
N ASN A 178 18.15 3.52 -7.97
CA ASN A 178 17.95 4.97 -7.83
C ASN A 178 17.22 5.62 -9.02
N GLY A 179 16.57 4.82 -9.87
CA GLY A 179 15.81 5.31 -11.02
C GLY A 179 14.59 6.14 -10.62
N GLY A 180 14.07 5.97 -9.40
CA GLY A 180 12.92 6.71 -8.88
C GLY A 180 11.63 6.47 -9.63
N ALA A 181 10.70 7.40 -9.52
CA ALA A 181 9.38 7.32 -10.15
C ALA A 181 9.31 8.14 -11.44
N HIS A 182 8.58 7.61 -12.41
CA HIS A 182 8.35 8.20 -13.72
C HIS A 182 6.86 8.20 -14.06
N VAL A 183 6.42 9.16 -14.87
CA VAL A 183 5.06 9.25 -15.40
C VAL A 183 5.07 9.30 -16.92
N LEU A 184 4.25 8.45 -17.53
CA LEU A 184 3.86 8.56 -18.95
C LEU A 184 2.45 9.12 -19.01
N ARG A 185 2.34 10.43 -19.27
CA ARG A 185 1.03 11.09 -19.32
C ARG A 185 0.24 10.66 -20.55
N SER A 186 -1.06 10.66 -20.43
CA SER A 186 -1.95 10.35 -21.57
C SER A 186 -1.61 11.21 -22.79
N GLY A 187 -1.42 10.56 -23.96
CA GLY A 187 -1.01 11.19 -25.21
C GLY A 187 0.48 11.51 -25.34
N SER A 188 1.30 11.21 -24.32
CA SER A 188 2.76 11.30 -24.40
C SER A 188 3.37 9.98 -24.87
N THR A 189 4.53 10.05 -25.52
CA THR A 189 5.37 8.88 -25.89
C THR A 189 6.67 8.83 -25.09
N THR A 190 6.82 9.71 -24.08
CA THR A 190 8.08 9.84 -23.33
C THR A 190 7.77 9.92 -21.84
N TRP A 191 8.37 9.03 -21.08
CA TRP A 191 8.34 9.06 -19.64
C TRP A 191 9.05 10.28 -19.07
N LYS A 192 8.48 10.88 -18.06
CA LYS A 192 9.07 11.97 -17.31
C LYS A 192 9.40 11.53 -15.90
N TYR A 193 10.61 11.82 -15.44
CA TYR A 193 10.99 11.67 -14.06
C TYR A 193 10.16 12.59 -13.15
N ILE A 194 9.65 12.05 -12.03
CA ILE A 194 8.81 12.76 -11.05
C ILE A 194 9.32 12.63 -9.60
N GLY A 195 10.56 12.23 -9.40
CA GLY A 195 11.17 12.18 -8.07
C GLY A 195 11.22 10.78 -7.46
N LEU A 196 11.31 10.68 -6.13
CA LEU A 196 11.57 9.49 -5.32
C LEU A 196 12.99 8.90 -5.50
N GLY A 197 13.94 9.60 -6.12
CA GLY A 197 15.25 9.07 -6.52
C GLY A 197 16.44 9.55 -5.71
N THR A 198 16.33 9.97 -4.44
CA THR A 198 17.47 10.58 -3.74
C THR A 198 17.96 9.85 -2.48
N HIS A 199 17.34 8.77 -2.05
CA HIS A 199 17.84 7.99 -0.91
C HIS A 199 17.43 6.55 -1.12
N TRP A 200 18.32 5.61 -1.27
CA TRP A 200 18.20 4.14 -1.12
C TRP A 200 16.75 3.58 -1.17
N CYS A 201 15.85 4.30 -1.83
CA CYS A 201 14.42 4.09 -1.83
C CYS A 201 14.04 3.40 -3.13
N ASP A 202 14.29 2.11 -3.19
CA ASP A 202 13.58 1.29 -4.15
C ASP A 202 12.11 1.35 -3.75
N ALA A 203 11.32 2.16 -4.48
CA ALA A 203 9.88 2.14 -4.31
C ALA A 203 9.39 0.77 -4.79
N SER A 204 9.27 -0.14 -3.83
CA SER A 204 8.94 -1.55 -4.10
C SER A 204 7.48 -1.75 -4.49
N ALA A 205 6.61 -0.77 -4.18
CA ALA A 205 5.19 -0.87 -4.47
C ALA A 205 4.60 0.49 -4.85
N LEU A 206 3.70 0.47 -5.83
CA LEU A 206 2.85 1.58 -6.22
C LEU A 206 1.38 1.22 -6.02
N ALA A 207 0.58 2.19 -5.61
CA ALA A 207 -0.86 2.09 -5.59
C ALA A 207 -1.50 3.36 -6.15
N ALA A 208 -2.71 3.21 -6.69
CA ALA A 208 -3.54 4.32 -7.13
C ALA A 208 -4.92 4.23 -6.47
N ILE A 209 -5.41 5.36 -5.97
CA ILE A 209 -6.81 5.56 -5.58
C ILE A 209 -7.30 6.78 -6.34
N ASP A 210 -8.27 6.60 -7.22
CA ASP A 210 -8.77 7.63 -8.13
C ASP A 210 -7.63 8.25 -8.96
N THR A 211 -7.20 9.46 -8.62
CA THR A 211 -6.11 10.18 -9.28
C THR A 211 -4.83 10.24 -8.45
N GLU A 212 -4.90 9.81 -7.20
CA GLU A 212 -3.79 9.89 -6.26
C GLU A 212 -2.89 8.67 -6.34
N ILE A 213 -1.58 8.90 -6.38
CA ILE A 213 -0.55 7.86 -6.46
C ILE A 213 0.20 7.80 -5.14
N PHE A 214 0.34 6.58 -4.64
CA PHE A 214 1.12 6.26 -3.45
C PHE A 214 2.31 5.39 -3.81
N ALA A 215 3.44 5.66 -3.20
CA ALA A 215 4.63 4.84 -3.27
C ALA A 215 5.03 4.38 -1.88
N GLY A 216 5.23 3.08 -1.73
CA GLY A 216 5.84 2.47 -0.55
C GLY A 216 7.34 2.36 -0.73
N THR A 217 8.09 2.90 0.21
CA THR A 217 9.55 2.95 0.20
C THR A 217 10.12 2.53 1.55
N TRP A 218 11.41 2.33 1.65
CA TRP A 218 12.09 2.06 2.94
C TRP A 218 12.00 3.21 3.94
N ASP A 219 11.81 4.45 3.43
CA ASP A 219 11.63 5.65 4.27
C ASP A 219 10.15 5.94 4.58
N GLY A 220 9.26 5.08 4.13
CA GLY A 220 7.83 5.23 4.39
C GLY A 220 6.96 5.33 3.15
N VAL A 221 5.75 5.80 3.37
CA VAL A 221 4.74 6.01 2.35
C VAL A 221 4.77 7.47 1.90
N PHE A 222 4.75 7.65 0.59
CA PHE A 222 4.67 8.96 -0.04
C PHE A 222 3.51 9.02 -1.02
N MET A 223 2.85 10.17 -1.08
CA MET A 223 1.81 10.47 -2.05
C MET A 223 2.34 11.51 -3.05
N TYR A 224 2.15 11.26 -4.34
CA TYR A 224 2.54 12.21 -5.39
C TYR A 224 1.63 13.44 -5.35
N SER A 225 2.22 14.63 -5.30
CA SER A 225 1.47 15.88 -5.23
C SER A 225 0.78 16.30 -6.53
N GLY A 226 1.04 15.56 -7.62
CA GLY A 226 0.60 15.94 -8.98
C GLY A 226 1.44 17.04 -9.62
N LYS A 227 2.45 17.57 -8.92
CA LYS A 227 3.29 18.68 -9.40
C LYS A 227 4.75 18.30 -9.36
N ASP A 228 5.42 18.53 -10.49
CA ASP A 228 6.88 18.37 -10.66
C ASP A 228 7.44 17.05 -10.09
N THR A 229 8.40 17.14 -9.17
CA THR A 229 9.04 16.00 -8.49
C THR A 229 8.66 15.92 -7.01
N THR A 230 7.54 16.53 -6.61
CA THR A 230 7.17 16.65 -5.20
C THR A 230 6.31 15.47 -4.75
N TRP A 231 6.81 14.76 -3.75
CA TRP A 231 6.10 13.72 -3.03
C TRP A 231 5.90 14.13 -1.58
N LEU A 232 4.72 13.88 -1.06
CA LEU A 232 4.32 14.25 0.29
C LEU A 232 4.35 13.02 1.20
N PRO A 233 5.07 13.06 2.33
CA PRO A 233 5.07 11.94 3.26
C PRO A 233 3.68 11.70 3.84
N ARG A 234 3.33 10.41 3.99
CA ARG A 234 2.06 9.91 4.51
C ARG A 234 2.31 8.82 5.57
N ASN A 235 3.00 9.16 6.65
CA ASN A 235 3.50 8.19 7.64
C ASN A 235 2.84 8.30 9.01
N ASN A 236 1.87 9.19 9.20
CA ASN A 236 1.24 9.41 10.48
C ASN A 236 0.41 8.19 10.90
N GLY A 237 0.79 7.56 12.01
CA GLY A 237 0.17 6.32 12.50
C GLY A 237 0.78 5.03 11.98
N LEU A 238 1.78 5.09 11.08
CA LEU A 238 2.57 3.93 10.68
C LEU A 238 3.68 3.64 11.71
N PRO A 239 4.09 2.38 11.86
CA PRO A 239 5.25 2.02 12.69
C PRO A 239 6.55 2.67 12.16
N GLU A 240 7.57 2.80 13.03
CA GLU A 240 8.82 3.50 12.69
C GLU A 240 9.71 2.75 11.68
N ASN A 241 9.56 1.42 11.56
CA ASN A 241 10.38 0.58 10.70
C ASN A 241 9.56 0.10 9.49
N LEU A 242 9.68 0.81 8.38
CA LEU A 242 8.99 0.51 7.13
C LEU A 242 10.01 -0.11 6.15
N GLU A 243 10.19 -1.43 6.17
CA GLU A 243 11.18 -2.08 5.28
C GLU A 243 10.60 -2.51 3.92
N TYR A 244 9.34 -2.86 3.85
CA TYR A 244 8.66 -3.23 2.59
C TYR A 244 7.18 -2.84 2.66
N CYS A 245 6.65 -2.28 1.60
CA CYS A 245 5.26 -1.86 1.55
C CYS A 245 4.54 -2.57 0.42
N PHE A 246 3.41 -3.21 0.73
CA PHE A 246 2.46 -3.71 -0.25
C PHE A 246 1.16 -2.96 -0.07
N PHE A 247 0.47 -2.68 -1.16
CA PHE A 247 -0.79 -1.96 -1.12
C PHE A 247 -1.94 -2.84 -1.60
N ALA A 248 -3.12 -2.62 -1.01
CA ALA A 248 -4.40 -3.07 -1.55
C ALA A 248 -5.42 -1.94 -1.43
N THR A 249 -6.39 -1.93 -2.32
CA THR A 249 -7.47 -0.96 -2.32
C THR A 249 -8.81 -1.68 -2.26
N ALA A 250 -9.76 -1.14 -1.49
CA ALA A 250 -11.16 -1.58 -1.50
C ALA A 250 -12.05 -0.36 -1.31
N ASP A 251 -12.85 -0.03 -2.30
CA ASP A 251 -13.64 1.20 -2.36
C ASP A 251 -12.73 2.43 -2.11
N SER A 252 -12.99 3.20 -1.05
CA SER A 252 -12.17 4.37 -0.65
C SER A 252 -11.09 4.05 0.39
N LEU A 253 -10.85 2.77 0.69
CA LEU A 253 -9.84 2.35 1.67
C LEU A 253 -8.53 1.99 0.96
N LEU A 254 -7.43 2.45 1.52
CA LEU A 254 -6.09 2.00 1.15
C LEU A 254 -5.51 1.23 2.32
N PHE A 255 -5.05 0.02 2.04
CA PHE A 255 -4.36 -0.84 2.97
C PHE A 255 -2.89 -0.89 2.64
N ILE A 256 -2.06 -0.96 3.66
CA ILE A 256 -0.62 -1.14 3.54
C ILE A 256 -0.15 -2.22 4.50
N HIS A 257 0.76 -3.06 4.07
CA HIS A 257 1.56 -3.89 4.95
C HIS A 257 2.95 -3.27 5.10
N THR A 258 3.43 -3.21 6.33
CA THR A 258 4.73 -2.62 6.70
C THR A 258 5.60 -3.67 7.38
N GLY A 259 6.90 -3.72 7.04
CA GLY A 259 7.87 -4.62 7.66
C GLY A 259 8.02 -5.99 7.02
N TYR A 260 9.21 -6.58 7.16
CA TYR A 260 9.55 -7.89 6.57
C TYR A 260 9.08 -9.06 7.44
N VAL A 261 9.34 -9.01 8.74
CA VAL A 261 8.92 -10.03 9.72
C VAL A 261 8.13 -9.36 10.83
N GLY A 262 6.89 -9.81 11.04
CA GLY A 262 6.03 -9.27 12.09
C GLY A 262 5.50 -7.86 11.81
N GLY A 263 5.53 -7.42 10.53
CA GLY A 263 4.98 -6.14 10.13
C GLY A 263 3.47 -6.03 10.36
N GLU A 264 2.97 -4.81 10.38
CA GLU A 264 1.56 -4.52 10.61
C GLU A 264 0.83 -4.25 9.29
N ILE A 265 -0.44 -4.63 9.22
CA ILE A 265 -1.33 -4.15 8.18
C ILE A 265 -2.09 -2.95 8.75
N CYS A 266 -1.93 -1.81 8.08
CA CYS A 266 -2.61 -0.57 8.42
C CYS A 266 -3.60 -0.18 7.34
N VAL A 267 -4.62 0.58 7.71
CA VAL A 267 -5.64 1.10 6.80
C VAL A 267 -5.77 2.60 6.94
N THR A 268 -6.04 3.26 5.82
CA THR A 268 -6.44 4.66 5.77
C THR A 268 -7.71 4.84 4.95
N SER A 269 -8.52 5.83 5.32
CA SER A 269 -9.70 6.29 4.58
C SER A 269 -9.62 7.78 4.24
N ASP A 270 -8.47 8.41 4.49
CA ASP A 270 -8.23 9.85 4.33
C ASP A 270 -6.98 10.15 3.47
N LEU A 271 -6.71 9.27 2.49
CA LEU A 271 -5.57 9.37 1.57
C LEU A 271 -4.23 9.41 2.31
N GLY A 272 -4.09 8.56 3.33
CA GLY A 272 -2.86 8.38 4.08
C GLY A 272 -2.52 9.53 5.04
N GLN A 273 -3.44 10.45 5.31
CA GLN A 273 -3.19 11.47 6.33
C GLN A 273 -3.08 10.84 7.72
N THR A 274 -3.87 9.78 7.96
CA THR A 274 -3.77 8.95 9.16
C THR A 274 -3.89 7.46 8.81
N TRP A 275 -3.10 6.64 9.49
CA TRP A 275 -3.14 5.19 9.39
C TRP A 275 -3.53 4.57 10.71
N THR A 276 -4.34 3.54 10.66
CA THR A 276 -4.74 2.74 11.83
C THR A 276 -4.42 1.27 11.60
N PRO A 277 -3.87 0.56 12.60
CA PRO A 277 -3.69 -0.88 12.50
C PRO A 277 -5.03 -1.60 12.27
N VAL A 278 -5.04 -2.57 11.37
CA VAL A 278 -6.25 -3.33 11.02
C VAL A 278 -6.65 -4.29 12.13
N ALA A 279 -5.71 -4.98 12.71
CA ALA A 279 -5.85 -5.90 13.84
C ALA A 279 -4.46 -6.36 14.27
N SER A 280 -4.36 -6.98 15.44
CA SER A 280 -3.12 -7.64 15.85
C SER A 280 -2.76 -8.74 14.84
N THR A 281 -1.66 -8.53 14.11
CA THR A 281 -1.22 -9.41 13.03
C THR A 281 -0.44 -10.59 13.60
N VAL A 282 -1.13 -11.66 13.97
CA VAL A 282 -0.49 -12.91 14.37
C VAL A 282 -0.61 -13.91 13.23
N PHE A 283 0.23 -13.75 12.20
CA PHE A 283 0.34 -14.74 11.12
C PHE A 283 1.28 -15.89 11.50
N ALA A 284 1.23 -16.34 12.76
CA ALA A 284 2.08 -17.40 13.29
C ALA A 284 3.59 -17.20 13.01
N GLY A 285 4.05 -15.93 12.97
CA GLY A 285 5.43 -15.57 12.66
C GLY A 285 5.80 -15.58 11.17
N ALA A 286 4.83 -15.82 10.28
CA ALA A 286 5.07 -15.76 8.84
C ALA A 286 5.07 -14.31 8.33
N SER A 287 6.03 -13.98 7.46
CA SER A 287 6.09 -12.69 6.77
C SER A 287 4.95 -12.57 5.75
N VAL A 288 4.31 -11.41 5.68
CA VAL A 288 3.36 -11.08 4.62
C VAL A 288 4.14 -10.69 3.37
N SER A 289 3.78 -11.26 2.24
CA SER A 289 4.41 -11.02 0.94
C SER A 289 3.51 -10.29 -0.04
N THR A 290 2.21 -10.24 0.23
CA THR A 290 1.25 -9.53 -0.62
C THR A 290 -0.07 -9.35 0.14
N ILE A 291 -0.83 -8.31 -0.23
CA ILE A 291 -2.19 -8.09 0.27
C ILE A 291 -3.13 -7.80 -0.91
N ALA A 292 -4.40 -8.16 -0.75
CA ALA A 292 -5.45 -7.84 -1.71
C ALA A 292 -6.79 -7.67 -0.99
N ALA A 293 -7.72 -6.96 -1.61
CA ALA A 293 -9.05 -6.82 -1.05
C ALA A 293 -10.13 -7.01 -2.12
N ASN A 294 -11.25 -7.58 -1.73
CA ASN A 294 -12.49 -7.56 -2.48
C ASN A 294 -13.57 -6.81 -1.68
N LYS A 295 -14.82 -6.82 -2.11
CA LYS A 295 -15.91 -6.14 -1.38
C LYS A 295 -16.23 -6.74 -0.01
N LYS A 296 -15.74 -7.93 0.32
CA LYS A 296 -16.09 -8.66 1.54
C LYS A 296 -14.91 -8.84 2.49
N TYR A 297 -13.71 -9.09 1.95
CA TYR A 297 -12.53 -9.45 2.71
C TYR A 297 -11.30 -8.65 2.31
N LEU A 298 -10.43 -8.41 3.28
CA LEU A 298 -9.01 -8.16 3.06
C LEU A 298 -8.27 -9.50 3.20
N PHE A 299 -7.38 -9.78 2.27
CA PHE A 299 -6.54 -10.97 2.24
C PHE A 299 -5.08 -10.61 2.49
N ALA A 300 -4.37 -11.48 3.19
CA ALA A 300 -2.92 -11.43 3.35
C ALA A 300 -2.32 -12.75 2.85
N GLY A 301 -1.44 -12.65 1.87
CA GLY A 301 -0.59 -13.75 1.41
C GLY A 301 0.70 -13.74 2.21
N THR A 302 1.05 -14.87 2.78
CA THR A 302 2.22 -15.04 3.64
C THR A 302 3.09 -16.18 3.16
N GLN A 303 4.27 -16.33 3.77
CA GLN A 303 5.11 -17.52 3.58
C GLN A 303 4.47 -18.81 4.10
N GLY A 304 3.42 -18.70 4.93
CA GLY A 304 2.68 -19.82 5.51
C GLY A 304 1.25 -19.94 4.99
N GLY A 305 0.92 -19.32 3.84
CA GLY A 305 -0.39 -19.42 3.20
C GLY A 305 -1.21 -18.15 3.19
N VAL A 306 -2.53 -18.29 3.02
CA VAL A 306 -3.47 -17.17 2.90
C VAL A 306 -4.29 -16.98 4.15
N TRP A 307 -4.42 -15.74 4.56
CA TRP A 307 -5.28 -15.28 5.66
C TRP A 307 -6.28 -14.28 5.14
N ARG A 308 -7.44 -14.17 5.79
CA ARG A 308 -8.48 -13.19 5.47
C ARG A 308 -9.12 -12.60 6.71
N ILE A 309 -9.63 -11.38 6.58
CA ILE A 309 -10.42 -10.68 7.59
C ILE A 309 -11.62 -9.99 6.92
N PRO A 310 -12.84 -10.05 7.48
CA PRO A 310 -13.98 -9.34 6.93
C PRO A 310 -13.76 -7.82 6.95
N LEU A 311 -14.01 -7.14 5.84
CA LEU A 311 -13.92 -5.66 5.78
C LEU A 311 -14.90 -4.97 6.75
N ALA A 312 -16.05 -5.60 7.02
CA ALA A 312 -17.02 -5.08 7.97
C ALA A 312 -16.43 -4.98 9.40
N ASP A 313 -15.55 -5.91 9.78
CA ASP A 313 -14.90 -5.90 11.09
C ASP A 313 -13.83 -4.78 11.16
N ILE A 314 -13.17 -4.49 10.03
CA ILE A 314 -12.19 -3.40 9.90
C ILE A 314 -12.89 -2.04 9.95
N ALA A 315 -14.01 -1.88 9.24
CA ALA A 315 -14.76 -0.63 9.17
C ALA A 315 -15.30 -0.19 10.53
N THR A 316 -15.68 -1.12 11.40
CA THR A 316 -16.09 -0.80 12.78
C THR A 316 -14.91 -0.32 13.61
N SER A 317 -13.75 -0.94 13.51
CA SER A 317 -12.56 -0.50 14.22
C SER A 317 -12.03 0.87 13.73
N VAL A 318 -12.07 1.13 12.43
CA VAL A 318 -11.71 2.43 11.84
C VAL A 318 -12.71 3.53 12.26
N ASN A 319 -14.00 3.21 12.34
CA ASN A 319 -15.01 4.17 12.81
C ASN A 319 -14.91 4.43 14.31
N ASP A 320 -14.54 3.44 15.12
CA ASP A 320 -14.28 3.63 16.55
C ASP A 320 -13.04 4.52 16.78
N HIS A 321 -12.02 4.41 15.93
CA HIS A 321 -10.87 5.33 15.98
C HIS A 321 -11.20 6.73 15.40
N ARG A 322 -12.16 6.86 14.47
CA ARG A 322 -12.70 8.17 14.06
C ARG A 322 -13.42 8.89 15.21
N SER A 323 -13.95 8.17 16.19
CA SER A 323 -14.53 8.76 17.40
C SER A 323 -13.47 9.28 18.39
N GLN A 324 -12.19 9.01 18.17
CA GLN A 324 -11.08 9.60 18.93
C GLN A 324 -10.46 10.79 18.17
N LEU A 325 -11.31 11.73 17.74
CA LEU A 325 -10.79 13.06 17.44
C LEU A 325 -10.02 13.57 18.65
N PRO A 326 -8.87 14.24 18.46
CA PRO A 326 -8.13 14.80 19.57
C PRO A 326 -9.07 15.60 20.48
N ALA A 327 -9.07 15.29 21.77
CA ALA A 327 -9.93 16.01 22.73
C ALA A 327 -9.50 17.45 22.93
N GLN A 328 -8.28 17.81 22.54
CA GLN A 328 -7.67 19.11 22.75
C GLN A 328 -6.77 19.50 21.59
N TYR A 329 -6.60 20.79 21.37
CA TYR A 329 -5.53 21.30 20.53
C TYR A 329 -4.17 20.98 21.18
N ALA A 330 -3.18 20.64 20.34
CA ALA A 330 -1.80 20.47 20.79
C ALA A 330 -0.82 20.85 19.67
N LEU A 331 0.31 21.41 20.05
CA LEU A 331 1.50 21.58 19.21
C LEU A 331 2.60 20.71 19.75
N TYR A 332 3.17 19.82 18.93
CA TYR A 332 4.24 18.94 19.37
C TYR A 332 5.61 19.52 19.07
N GLN A 333 6.61 19.04 19.81
CA GLN A 333 8.00 19.33 19.49
C GLN A 333 8.34 18.78 18.10
N ASN A 334 8.98 19.60 17.27
CA ASN A 334 9.46 19.15 15.96
C ASN A 334 10.51 18.04 16.11
N PHE A 335 10.51 17.11 15.16
CA PHE A 335 11.51 16.05 15.12
C PHE A 335 12.03 15.86 13.68
N PRO A 336 13.36 15.72 13.51
CA PRO A 336 14.42 15.87 14.53
C PRO A 336 14.55 17.32 15.06
N ASN A 337 15.15 17.48 16.26
CA ASN A 337 15.52 18.77 16.82
C ASN A 337 16.72 18.59 17.77
N PRO A 338 17.94 19.12 17.47
CA PRO A 338 18.28 19.93 16.29
C PRO A 338 18.18 19.20 14.96
N PHE A 339 18.13 19.92 13.81
CA PHE A 339 17.99 19.33 12.50
C PHE A 339 18.81 20.02 11.39
N ASN A 340 19.01 19.30 10.26
CA ASN A 340 19.68 19.77 9.05
C ASN A 340 19.22 18.92 7.84
N PRO A 341 18.69 19.47 6.76
CA PRO A 341 18.04 20.79 6.68
C PRO A 341 16.55 20.72 7.02
N SER A 342 15.96 19.55 7.26
CA SER A 342 14.50 19.37 7.37
C SER A 342 14.06 18.81 8.71
N THR A 343 12.86 19.20 9.13
CA THR A 343 12.19 18.71 10.34
C THR A 343 10.70 18.62 10.11
N VAL A 344 10.01 17.80 10.90
CA VAL A 344 8.55 17.69 10.90
C VAL A 344 7.96 18.35 12.13
N ILE A 345 6.97 19.21 11.95
CA ILE A 345 6.18 19.81 13.01
C ILE A 345 4.81 19.16 13.01
N ARG A 346 4.36 18.65 14.17
CA ARG A 346 3.04 18.04 14.36
C ARG A 346 2.14 18.92 15.21
N TYR A 347 0.85 18.94 14.88
CA TYR A 347 -0.17 19.59 15.71
C TYR A 347 -1.50 18.84 15.64
N GLN A 348 -2.37 19.06 16.63
CA GLN A 348 -3.68 18.42 16.73
C GLN A 348 -4.79 19.46 16.80
N MET A 349 -5.94 19.13 16.21
CA MET A 349 -7.15 19.94 16.18
C MET A 349 -8.37 19.10 16.57
N PRO A 350 -9.13 19.46 17.62
CA PRO A 350 -10.33 18.71 18.02
C PRO A 350 -11.53 18.98 17.10
N VAL A 351 -11.53 20.10 16.39
CA VAL A 351 -12.62 20.53 15.50
C VAL A 351 -12.05 21.16 14.22
N ASN A 352 -12.84 21.11 13.15
CA ASN A 352 -12.52 21.84 11.91
C ASN A 352 -12.48 23.34 12.21
N SER A 353 -11.37 23.98 11.86
CA SER A 353 -11.25 25.44 12.01
C SER A 353 -10.09 25.99 11.18
N ARG A 354 -10.11 27.30 10.97
CA ARG A 354 -8.95 27.95 10.37
C ARG A 354 -7.76 27.87 11.33
N ALA A 355 -6.61 27.45 10.78
CA ALA A 355 -5.37 27.32 11.51
C ALA A 355 -4.23 28.06 10.81
N THR A 356 -3.28 28.53 11.59
CA THR A 356 -2.01 29.06 11.09
C THR A 356 -0.84 28.39 11.80
N LEU A 357 0.20 28.05 11.06
CA LEU A 357 1.49 27.59 11.58
C LEU A 357 2.58 28.43 10.93
N LYS A 358 3.30 29.23 11.72
CA LYS A 358 4.29 30.16 11.25
C LYS A 358 5.60 30.01 11.99
N VAL A 359 6.70 30.29 11.30
CA VAL A 359 8.09 30.24 11.82
C VAL A 359 8.62 31.65 11.99
N TYR A 360 9.33 31.87 13.10
CA TYR A 360 9.89 33.16 13.49
C TYR A 360 11.35 33.06 13.90
N ASP A 361 12.11 34.11 13.69
CA ASP A 361 13.44 34.27 14.26
C ASP A 361 13.38 34.73 15.74
N VAL A 362 14.56 34.88 16.35
CA VAL A 362 14.71 35.33 17.76
C VAL A 362 14.25 36.78 17.99
N LEU A 363 14.08 37.57 16.94
CA LEU A 363 13.56 38.93 17.00
C LEU A 363 12.05 39.00 16.75
N GLY A 364 11.41 37.83 16.57
CA GLY A 364 9.97 37.74 16.30
C GLY A 364 9.58 38.09 14.86
N ARG A 365 10.53 38.16 13.93
CA ARG A 365 10.26 38.35 12.50
C ARG A 365 9.80 37.05 11.89
N GLU A 366 8.71 37.08 11.12
CA GLU A 366 8.20 35.93 10.40
C GLU A 366 9.21 35.51 9.30
N ILE A 367 9.59 34.23 9.33
CA ILE A 367 10.51 33.61 8.36
C ILE A 367 9.73 32.79 7.33
N ALA A 368 8.67 32.10 7.76
CA ALA A 368 7.84 31.29 6.88
C ALA A 368 6.44 31.13 7.44
N THR A 369 5.45 31.05 6.54
CA THR A 369 4.10 30.56 6.84
C THR A 369 3.99 29.13 6.29
N LEU A 370 3.77 28.14 7.17
CA LEU A 370 3.68 26.73 6.81
C LEU A 370 2.23 26.28 6.60
N VAL A 371 1.30 26.88 7.37
CA VAL A 371 -0.14 26.65 7.25
C VAL A 371 -0.85 27.99 7.41
N ASP A 372 -1.82 28.28 6.54
CA ASP A 372 -2.79 29.40 6.69
C ASP A 372 -4.07 29.05 5.92
N GLY A 373 -5.03 28.45 6.60
CA GLY A 373 -6.29 28.04 5.99
C GLY A 373 -7.15 27.16 6.87
N GLU A 374 -8.30 26.73 6.32
CA GLU A 374 -9.17 25.76 6.95
C GLU A 374 -8.47 24.40 7.06
N GLN A 375 -8.51 23.82 8.25
CA GLN A 375 -7.96 22.50 8.55
C GLN A 375 -9.05 21.64 9.19
N SER A 376 -9.07 20.36 8.84
CA SER A 376 -9.99 19.39 9.45
C SER A 376 -9.61 19.07 10.90
N ALA A 377 -10.55 18.57 11.68
CA ALA A 377 -10.23 17.93 12.95
C ALA A 377 -9.32 16.73 12.71
N GLY A 378 -8.33 16.53 13.61
CA GLY A 378 -7.35 15.45 13.49
C GLY A 378 -5.94 15.87 13.87
N THR A 379 -5.00 14.97 13.61
CA THR A 379 -3.55 15.22 13.76
C THR A 379 -2.95 15.56 12.40
N HIS A 380 -2.16 16.63 12.36
CA HIS A 380 -1.52 17.16 11.16
C HIS A 380 0.01 17.16 11.30
N SER A 381 0.71 16.96 10.19
CA SER A 381 2.17 17.03 10.11
C SER A 381 2.58 17.92 8.95
N VAL A 382 3.55 18.81 9.20
CA VAL A 382 4.07 19.73 8.18
C VAL A 382 5.59 19.68 8.20
N MET A 383 6.19 19.46 7.03
CA MET A 383 7.63 19.51 6.87
C MET A 383 8.10 20.96 6.73
N PHE A 384 9.14 21.32 7.47
CA PHE A 384 9.85 22.56 7.34
C PHE A 384 11.28 22.33 6.86
N ASN A 385 11.66 22.98 5.76
CA ASN A 385 13.02 22.93 5.22
C ASN A 385 13.73 24.27 5.50
N ALA A 386 14.80 24.19 6.29
CA ALA A 386 15.60 25.32 6.74
C ALA A 386 16.81 25.63 5.83
N ALA A 387 16.88 25.09 4.60
CA ALA A 387 18.04 25.29 3.70
C ALA A 387 18.35 26.79 3.46
N GLY A 388 17.33 27.64 3.44
CA GLY A 388 17.44 29.08 3.21
C GLY A 388 17.74 29.95 4.45
N ILE A 389 17.83 29.37 5.66
CA ILE A 389 18.08 30.13 6.90
C ILE A 389 19.38 29.70 7.57
N SER A 390 19.95 30.53 8.43
CA SER A 390 21.22 30.28 9.10
C SER A 390 21.09 29.28 10.25
N SER A 391 22.21 28.66 10.68
CA SER A 391 22.22 27.92 11.95
C SER A 391 21.82 28.83 13.09
N GLY A 392 21.00 28.31 14.01
CA GLY A 392 20.52 29.11 15.13
C GLY A 392 19.22 28.62 15.72
N THR A 393 18.71 29.37 16.68
CA THR A 393 17.43 29.10 17.35
C THR A 393 16.30 29.88 16.67
N TYR A 394 15.19 29.18 16.45
CA TYR A 394 13.97 29.69 15.85
C TYR A 394 12.76 29.24 16.66
N PHE A 395 11.60 29.86 16.38
CA PHE A 395 10.34 29.54 17.02
C PHE A 395 9.29 29.22 15.96
N TYR A 396 8.37 28.33 16.26
CA TYR A 396 7.18 28.12 15.48
C TYR A 396 5.95 28.25 16.36
N ARG A 397 4.93 28.93 15.82
CA ARG A 397 3.69 29.20 16.50
C ARG A 397 2.52 28.62 15.73
N PHE A 398 1.72 27.84 16.42
CA PHE A 398 0.44 27.33 15.94
C PHE A 398 -0.69 28.12 16.58
N GLN A 399 -1.67 28.53 15.77
CA GLN A 399 -2.91 29.16 16.21
C GLN A 399 -4.10 28.51 15.51
N ALA A 400 -5.16 28.16 16.27
CA ALA A 400 -6.42 27.69 15.76
C ALA A 400 -7.56 28.11 16.71
N GLY A 401 -8.49 28.90 16.23
CA GLY A 401 -9.49 29.53 17.08
C GLY A 401 -8.86 30.37 18.21
N MET A 402 -9.22 30.06 19.46
CA MET A 402 -8.64 30.70 20.64
C MET A 402 -7.37 30.06 21.16
N TYR A 403 -6.98 28.91 20.60
CA TYR A 403 -5.76 28.21 21.00
C TYR A 403 -4.54 28.80 20.31
N GLY A 404 -3.45 28.97 21.06
CA GLY A 404 -2.15 29.37 20.55
C GLY A 404 -1.02 28.81 21.37
N GLU A 405 -0.07 28.13 20.72
CA GLU A 405 1.11 27.58 21.37
C GLU A 405 2.35 27.87 20.51
N THR A 406 3.50 28.09 21.19
CA THR A 406 4.79 28.36 20.55
C THR A 406 5.85 27.41 21.08
N LYS A 407 6.63 26.84 20.18
CA LYS A 407 7.78 26.00 20.53
C LYS A 407 9.04 26.50 19.82
N LYS A 408 10.19 26.06 20.31
CA LYS A 408 11.50 26.41 19.71
C LYS A 408 12.12 25.23 19.00
N PHE A 409 12.93 25.52 17.98
CA PHE A 409 13.82 24.54 17.36
C PHE A 409 15.20 25.10 17.09
N THR A 410 16.16 24.23 16.82
CA THR A 410 17.55 24.59 16.48
C THR A 410 17.90 24.04 15.12
N VAL A 411 18.39 24.92 14.24
CA VAL A 411 18.95 24.55 12.94
C VAL A 411 20.46 24.40 13.08
N LEU A 412 20.99 23.30 12.59
CA LEU A 412 22.43 23.05 12.45
C LEU A 412 22.78 22.99 10.95
N LYS A 413 23.85 23.65 10.55
CA LYS A 413 24.42 23.53 9.19
C LYS A 413 25.80 23.00 9.28
#